data_1e9a9588a0693058e20f520dd74ed316
#
_entry.id   1e9a9588a0693058e20f520dd74ed316
#
_cell.length_a   1.000
_cell.length_b   1.000
_cell.length_c   1.000
_cell.angle_alpha   90.00
_cell.angle_beta   90.00
_cell.angle_gamma   90.00
#
_symmetry.space_group_name_H-M   'P 1'
#
loop_
_entity.id
_entity.type
_entity.pdbx_description
1 polymer ?
#
loop_
_entity_poly.entity_id
_entity_poly.type
_entity_poly.pdbx_seq_one_letter_code
_entity_poly.pdbx_strand_id
1 'polypeptide(L)'
;MKKRLGKWLQYILLSKHPALSKFIPETALFTVENLTDLLKRYESVYLKNDRGGQGKGIFKVYKNKDGLYCFNGYTLNGEKIKMDVKKIEEFEPVLHPINRFGGYLVQEGIPSLTPTGLPLSIRVHVQLLKGEWVIGGMYGKVATEETTSSGVINSHRGAELMTIDTLLSEHLGMDDKKKNDLINCIKEVSIIAAGVAATAVPQIEYGIDFGISKCMDPVLFEINTSPGVGNFSKVGNGEMRKQIKAIRSMHLKG
;
A
#
# COMPACT_ATOMS: atom_id res chain seq x y z
N MET A 1 23.91 -5.05 1.82
CA MET A 1 22.64 -4.45 1.33
C MET A 1 21.47 -5.25 1.88
N LYS A 2 20.52 -4.61 2.59
CA LYS A 2 19.28 -5.31 3.01
C LYS A 2 18.49 -5.72 1.76
N LYS A 3 18.21 -7.02 1.62
CA LYS A 3 17.36 -7.51 0.52
C LYS A 3 15.96 -6.89 0.66
N ARG A 4 15.45 -6.26 -0.40
CA ARG A 4 14.08 -5.77 -0.48
C ARG A 4 13.26 -6.72 -1.32
N LEU A 5 12.06 -7.02 -0.87
CA LEU A 5 11.07 -7.77 -1.64
C LEU A 5 10.45 -6.81 -2.66
N GLY A 6 10.79 -6.95 -3.96
CA GLY A 6 10.21 -6.16 -5.04
C GLY A 6 8.69 -6.38 -5.14
N LYS A 7 7.96 -5.38 -5.62
CA LYS A 7 6.48 -5.44 -5.72
C LYS A 7 6.02 -6.55 -6.67
N TRP A 8 6.77 -6.80 -7.75
CA TRP A 8 6.46 -7.89 -8.67
C TRP A 8 6.57 -9.26 -7.99
N LEU A 9 7.65 -9.50 -7.23
CA LEU A 9 7.80 -10.74 -6.50
C LEU A 9 6.75 -10.88 -5.40
N GLN A 10 6.38 -9.78 -4.72
CA GLN A 10 5.25 -9.75 -3.77
C GLN A 10 3.97 -10.23 -4.46
N TYR A 11 3.63 -9.64 -5.61
CA TYR A 11 2.44 -10.01 -6.37
C TYR A 11 2.43 -11.50 -6.72
N ILE A 12 3.54 -12.03 -7.28
CA ILE A 12 3.62 -13.45 -7.66
C ILE A 12 3.42 -14.38 -6.47
N LEU A 13 4.03 -14.08 -5.33
CA LEU A 13 3.95 -14.92 -4.14
C LEU A 13 2.56 -14.88 -3.50
N LEU A 14 2.00 -13.67 -3.34
CA LEU A 14 0.75 -13.46 -2.63
C LEU A 14 -0.46 -13.87 -3.47
N SER A 15 -0.47 -13.58 -4.78
CA SER A 15 -1.58 -13.93 -5.67
C SER A 15 -1.72 -15.43 -5.91
N LYS A 16 -0.64 -16.21 -5.76
CA LYS A 16 -0.66 -17.67 -5.84
C LYS A 16 -1.06 -18.36 -4.54
N HIS A 17 -1.08 -17.63 -3.43
CA HIS A 17 -1.46 -18.22 -2.14
C HIS A 17 -2.99 -18.28 -2.00
N PRO A 18 -3.60 -19.47 -1.79
CA PRO A 18 -5.07 -19.63 -1.82
C PRO A 18 -5.82 -18.70 -0.86
N ALA A 19 -5.28 -18.49 0.35
CA ALA A 19 -5.91 -17.64 1.35
C ALA A 19 -5.70 -16.13 1.10
N LEU A 20 -4.79 -15.72 0.20
CA LEU A 20 -4.43 -14.32 -0.02
C LEU A 20 -4.89 -13.79 -1.37
N SER A 21 -5.02 -14.63 -2.39
CA SER A 21 -5.25 -14.23 -3.78
C SER A 21 -6.38 -13.21 -3.97
N LYS A 22 -7.47 -13.38 -3.24
CA LYS A 22 -8.66 -12.50 -3.30
C LYS A 22 -8.43 -11.09 -2.73
N PHE A 23 -7.37 -10.90 -1.96
CA PHE A 23 -7.01 -9.60 -1.36
C PHE A 23 -5.95 -8.84 -2.15
N ILE A 24 -5.43 -9.44 -3.24
CA ILE A 24 -4.33 -8.88 -4.02
C ILE A 24 -4.89 -8.24 -5.29
N PRO A 25 -4.70 -6.92 -5.49
CA PRO A 25 -5.17 -6.26 -6.70
C PRO A 25 -4.45 -6.81 -7.93
N GLU A 26 -5.17 -6.90 -9.05
CA GLU A 26 -4.60 -7.35 -10.31
C GLU A 26 -3.37 -6.51 -10.67
N THR A 27 -2.28 -7.17 -11.03
CA THR A 27 -1.00 -6.52 -11.30
C THR A 27 -0.31 -7.21 -12.48
N ALA A 28 0.25 -6.41 -13.40
CA ALA A 28 1.04 -6.87 -14.52
C ALA A 28 2.35 -6.09 -14.61
N LEU A 29 3.33 -6.61 -15.36
CA LEU A 29 4.50 -5.83 -15.76
C LEU A 29 4.05 -4.68 -16.68
N PHE A 30 4.67 -3.52 -16.53
CA PHE A 30 4.32 -2.39 -17.37
C PHE A 30 4.72 -2.66 -18.83
N THR A 31 3.72 -2.63 -19.69
CA THR A 31 3.78 -2.43 -21.13
C THR A 31 2.63 -1.53 -21.52
N VAL A 32 2.67 -0.92 -22.70
CA VAL A 32 1.57 -0.09 -23.22
C VAL A 32 0.30 -0.93 -23.34
N GLU A 33 0.42 -2.19 -23.78
CA GLU A 33 -0.69 -3.13 -23.92
C GLU A 33 -1.33 -3.44 -22.57
N ASN A 34 -0.54 -3.81 -21.56
CA ASN A 34 -1.02 -4.13 -20.22
C ASN A 34 -1.69 -2.92 -19.56
N LEU A 35 -1.09 -1.72 -19.70
CA LEU A 35 -1.70 -0.49 -19.18
C LEU A 35 -3.04 -0.20 -19.87
N THR A 36 -3.08 -0.32 -21.19
CA THR A 36 -4.29 -0.08 -21.98
C THR A 36 -5.39 -1.10 -21.62
N ASP A 37 -5.03 -2.36 -21.44
CA ASP A 37 -5.95 -3.41 -21.10
C ASP A 37 -6.55 -3.25 -19.70
N LEU A 38 -5.73 -2.92 -18.70
CA LEU A 38 -6.24 -2.63 -17.37
C LEU A 38 -7.16 -1.39 -17.38
N LEU A 39 -6.82 -0.33 -18.13
CA LEU A 39 -7.66 0.88 -18.24
C LEU A 39 -8.99 0.67 -19.00
N LYS A 40 -9.17 -0.43 -19.74
CA LYS A 40 -10.48 -0.82 -20.28
C LYS A 40 -11.41 -1.41 -19.21
N ARG A 41 -10.85 -2.01 -18.18
CA ARG A 41 -11.58 -2.73 -17.11
C ARG A 41 -11.73 -1.92 -15.82
N TYR A 42 -10.80 -1.01 -15.56
CA TYR A 42 -10.71 -0.24 -14.32
C TYR A 42 -10.76 1.26 -14.58
N GLU A 43 -11.48 2.01 -13.75
CA GLU A 43 -11.57 3.48 -13.82
C GLU A 43 -10.21 4.17 -13.72
N SER A 44 -9.28 3.57 -12.98
CA SER A 44 -7.90 4.02 -12.84
C SER A 44 -6.98 2.85 -12.52
N VAL A 45 -5.69 3.02 -12.81
CA VAL A 45 -4.65 2.08 -12.44
C VAL A 45 -3.48 2.84 -11.81
N TYR A 46 -2.58 2.12 -11.15
CA TYR A 46 -1.34 2.68 -10.63
C TYR A 46 -0.13 2.10 -11.36
N LEU A 47 0.70 2.98 -11.93
CA LEU A 47 2.08 2.63 -12.28
C LEU A 47 2.94 2.73 -11.04
N LYS A 48 3.63 1.64 -10.70
CA LYS A 48 4.47 1.56 -9.50
C LYS A 48 5.86 1.07 -9.88
N ASN A 49 6.90 1.82 -9.52
CA ASN A 49 8.26 1.29 -9.65
C ASN A 49 8.44 0.09 -8.70
N ASP A 50 9.01 -1.00 -9.21
CA ASP A 50 9.16 -2.28 -8.48
C ASP A 50 9.89 -2.13 -7.16
N ARG A 51 10.91 -1.27 -7.11
CA ARG A 51 11.75 -1.05 -5.92
C ARG A 51 11.57 0.32 -5.28
N GLY A 52 10.68 1.15 -5.82
CA GLY A 52 10.34 2.45 -5.25
C GLY A 52 9.70 2.31 -3.86
N GLY A 53 9.92 3.31 -3.01
CA GLY A 53 9.35 3.37 -1.67
C GLY A 53 8.94 4.78 -1.28
N GLN A 54 8.26 4.94 -0.15
CA GLN A 54 7.82 6.24 0.37
C GLN A 54 6.91 7.02 -0.60
N GLY A 55 6.12 6.33 -1.41
CA GLY A 55 5.26 6.95 -2.41
C GLY A 55 5.99 7.58 -3.60
N LYS A 56 7.27 7.25 -3.80
CA LYS A 56 8.06 7.67 -4.96
C LYS A 56 7.97 6.62 -6.06
N GLY A 57 7.99 7.07 -7.32
CA GLY A 57 7.82 6.21 -8.49
C GLY A 57 6.43 5.60 -8.56
N ILE A 58 5.40 6.34 -8.12
CA ILE A 58 4.00 5.92 -8.17
C ILE A 58 3.20 6.99 -8.90
N PHE A 59 2.44 6.57 -9.91
CA PHE A 59 1.54 7.42 -10.68
C PHE A 59 0.16 6.79 -10.75
N LYS A 60 -0.88 7.54 -10.39
CA LYS A 60 -2.25 7.21 -10.74
C LYS A 60 -2.48 7.54 -12.21
N VAL A 61 -3.02 6.60 -12.96
CA VAL A 61 -3.31 6.75 -14.39
C VAL A 61 -4.80 6.48 -14.62
N TYR A 62 -5.43 7.36 -15.39
CA TYR A 62 -6.84 7.23 -15.78
C TYR A 62 -7.08 7.93 -17.12
N LYS A 63 -8.20 7.65 -17.76
CA LYS A 63 -8.61 8.32 -18.98
C LYS A 63 -9.67 9.37 -18.64
N ASN A 64 -9.45 10.62 -19.03
CA ASN A 64 -10.41 11.68 -18.80
C ASN A 64 -11.55 11.67 -19.87
N LYS A 65 -12.51 12.60 -19.71
CA LYS A 65 -13.68 12.69 -20.62
C LYS A 65 -13.28 13.06 -22.06
N ASP A 66 -12.15 13.73 -22.25
CA ASP A 66 -11.61 14.13 -23.56
C ASP A 66 -10.80 13.01 -24.21
N GLY A 67 -10.71 11.84 -23.56
CA GLY A 67 -9.99 10.69 -24.04
C GLY A 67 -8.48 10.76 -23.83
N LEU A 68 -7.96 11.75 -23.09
CA LEU A 68 -6.55 11.84 -22.74
C LEU A 68 -6.19 10.91 -21.58
N TYR A 69 -4.99 10.35 -21.60
CA TYR A 69 -4.40 9.63 -20.49
C TYR A 69 -3.79 10.61 -19.49
N CYS A 70 -4.33 10.64 -18.29
CA CYS A 70 -3.91 11.52 -17.21
C CYS A 70 -2.98 10.76 -16.27
N PHE A 71 -1.76 11.26 -16.07
CA PHE A 71 -0.76 10.73 -15.15
C PHE A 71 -0.57 11.70 -13.99
N ASN A 72 -0.74 11.21 -12.77
CA ASN A 72 -0.65 12.04 -11.57
C ASN A 72 0.08 11.31 -10.46
N GLY A 73 1.22 11.82 -10.01
CA GLY A 73 2.01 11.12 -9.01
C GLY A 73 3.37 11.75 -8.75
N TYR A 74 4.33 10.91 -8.42
CA TYR A 74 5.66 11.35 -8.02
C TYR A 74 6.74 10.50 -8.68
N THR A 75 7.74 11.16 -9.24
CA THR A 75 8.95 10.52 -9.77
C THR A 75 9.72 9.81 -8.66
N LEU A 76 10.73 9.02 -9.01
CA LEU A 76 11.62 8.40 -8.03
C LEU A 76 12.46 9.44 -7.26
N ASN A 77 12.69 10.61 -7.83
CA ASN A 77 13.34 11.74 -7.14
C ASN A 77 12.36 12.46 -6.18
N GLY A 78 11.06 12.17 -6.28
CA GLY A 78 10.02 12.76 -5.44
C GLY A 78 9.40 14.04 -6.02
N GLU A 79 9.67 14.36 -7.28
CA GLU A 79 9.06 15.45 -8.01
C GLU A 79 7.61 15.12 -8.34
N LYS A 80 6.69 16.06 -8.08
CA LYS A 80 5.28 15.89 -8.42
C LYS A 80 5.10 16.09 -9.93
N ILE A 81 4.46 15.11 -10.58
CA ILE A 81 4.10 15.16 -11.99
C ILE A 81 2.58 15.11 -12.12
N LYS A 82 2.05 16.01 -12.95
CA LYS A 82 0.71 15.94 -13.49
C LYS A 82 0.81 16.20 -14.99
N MET A 83 0.44 15.20 -15.78
CA MET A 83 0.61 15.25 -17.24
C MET A 83 -0.57 14.55 -17.92
N ASP A 84 -1.12 15.21 -18.95
CA ASP A 84 -2.17 14.66 -19.79
C ASP A 84 -1.59 14.45 -21.19
N VAL A 85 -1.72 13.25 -21.74
CA VAL A 85 -1.13 12.88 -23.04
C VAL A 85 -2.18 12.17 -23.92
N LYS A 86 -2.00 12.28 -25.23
CA LYS A 86 -2.85 11.58 -26.21
C LYS A 86 -2.46 10.09 -26.34
N LYS A 87 -1.18 9.81 -26.23
CA LYS A 87 -0.62 8.46 -26.30
C LYS A 87 0.20 8.15 -25.06
N ILE A 88 0.13 6.92 -24.58
CA ILE A 88 0.85 6.45 -23.38
C ILE A 88 2.36 6.57 -23.56
N GLU A 89 2.86 6.34 -24.76
CA GLU A 89 4.28 6.42 -25.11
C GLU A 89 4.88 7.80 -24.83
N GLU A 90 4.09 8.86 -24.86
CA GLU A 90 4.55 10.22 -24.53
C GLU A 90 4.96 10.35 -23.05
N PHE A 91 4.50 9.44 -22.18
CA PHE A 91 4.89 9.39 -20.77
C PHE A 91 6.15 8.54 -20.50
N GLU A 92 6.56 7.69 -21.42
CA GLU A 92 7.73 6.82 -21.24
C GLU A 92 9.00 7.57 -20.80
N PRO A 93 9.35 8.76 -21.34
CA PRO A 93 10.51 9.50 -20.86
C PRO A 93 10.50 9.85 -19.39
N VAL A 94 9.30 10.00 -18.78
CA VAL A 94 9.15 10.24 -17.34
C VAL A 94 9.46 8.99 -16.50
N LEU A 95 9.25 7.80 -17.08
CA LEU A 95 9.54 6.52 -16.44
C LEU A 95 11.00 6.09 -16.62
N HIS A 96 11.61 6.41 -17.77
CA HIS A 96 12.89 5.90 -18.20
C HIS A 96 14.17 6.55 -17.64
N PRO A 97 14.21 7.73 -17.01
CA PRO A 97 15.49 8.22 -16.46
C PRO A 97 16.12 7.27 -15.45
N ILE A 98 15.47 6.13 -15.16
CA ILE A 98 15.81 5.32 -14.00
C ILE A 98 15.77 3.82 -14.26
N ASN A 99 16.39 3.38 -15.34
CA ASN A 99 16.76 1.95 -15.55
C ASN A 99 17.62 1.35 -14.42
N ARG A 100 18.05 2.17 -13.45
CA ARG A 100 18.89 1.73 -12.33
C ARG A 100 18.14 0.97 -11.23
N PHE A 101 16.80 1.05 -11.15
CA PHE A 101 16.04 0.57 -9.98
C PHE A 101 14.94 -0.47 -10.29
N GLY A 102 14.98 -1.10 -11.43
CA GLY A 102 13.96 -2.07 -11.84
C GLY A 102 12.84 -1.45 -12.68
N GLY A 103 12.01 -2.31 -13.27
CA GLY A 103 10.90 -1.93 -14.13
C GLY A 103 9.74 -1.29 -13.36
N TYR A 104 8.72 -0.93 -14.11
CA TYR A 104 7.43 -0.52 -13.56
C TYR A 104 6.42 -1.66 -13.65
N LEU A 105 5.45 -1.61 -12.77
CA LEU A 105 4.27 -2.45 -12.74
C LEU A 105 3.04 -1.58 -13.00
N VAL A 106 2.02 -2.16 -13.60
CA VAL A 106 0.69 -1.60 -13.66
C VAL A 106 -0.21 -2.43 -12.74
N GLN A 107 -0.95 -1.75 -11.87
CA GLN A 107 -1.81 -2.38 -10.88
C GLN A 107 -3.19 -1.74 -10.91
N GLU A 108 -4.22 -2.57 -10.76
CA GLU A 108 -5.60 -2.13 -10.54
C GLU A 108 -5.70 -1.00 -9.51
N GLY A 109 -6.45 0.03 -9.84
CA GLY A 109 -6.70 1.17 -8.95
C GLY A 109 -7.89 0.91 -8.03
N ILE A 110 -7.62 0.53 -6.80
CA ILE A 110 -8.65 0.35 -5.79
C ILE A 110 -9.05 1.72 -5.22
N PRO A 111 -10.31 2.13 -5.33
CA PRO A 111 -10.81 3.37 -4.74
C PRO A 111 -11.01 3.20 -3.23
N SER A 112 -9.90 3.17 -2.48
CA SER A 112 -9.91 3.16 -1.01
C SER A 112 -10.15 4.57 -0.50
N LEU A 113 -11.42 4.95 -0.33
CA LEU A 113 -11.87 6.31 -0.06
C LEU A 113 -12.80 6.36 1.14
N THR A 114 -12.76 7.47 1.87
CA THR A 114 -13.83 7.82 2.81
C THR A 114 -15.12 8.17 2.05
N PRO A 115 -16.29 8.25 2.71
CA PRO A 115 -17.53 8.75 2.10
C PRO A 115 -17.40 10.17 1.53
N THR A 116 -16.47 10.98 2.07
CA THR A 116 -16.16 12.33 1.57
C THR A 116 -15.17 12.34 0.40
N GLY A 117 -14.71 11.16 -0.07
CA GLY A 117 -13.81 11.04 -1.22
C GLY A 117 -12.32 11.16 -0.89
N LEU A 118 -11.94 11.24 0.39
CA LEU A 118 -10.53 11.30 0.78
C LEU A 118 -9.89 9.90 0.74
N PRO A 119 -8.74 9.71 0.09
CA PRO A 119 -8.01 8.46 0.10
C PRO A 119 -7.63 8.03 1.52
N LEU A 120 -7.79 6.73 1.80
CA LEU A 120 -7.43 6.14 3.07
C LEU A 120 -6.56 4.87 2.90
N SER A 121 -5.80 4.54 3.91
CA SER A 121 -5.08 3.27 4.01
C SER A 121 -4.84 2.87 5.47
N ILE A 122 -4.59 1.59 5.68
CA ILE A 122 -4.28 1.02 6.99
C ILE A 122 -2.85 0.49 6.96
N ARG A 123 -2.04 0.84 7.95
CA ARG A 123 -0.72 0.25 8.20
C ARG A 123 -0.82 -0.78 9.31
N VAL A 124 -0.38 -1.99 9.03
CA VAL A 124 -0.20 -3.07 10.01
C VAL A 124 1.29 -3.33 10.20
N HIS A 125 1.72 -3.49 11.43
CA HIS A 125 3.07 -3.93 11.79
C HIS A 125 2.99 -5.34 12.35
N VAL A 126 3.68 -6.26 11.67
CA VAL A 126 3.71 -7.69 12.03
C VAL A 126 5.11 -8.04 12.45
N GLN A 127 5.26 -8.81 13.53
CA GLN A 127 6.55 -9.19 14.11
C GLN A 127 6.59 -10.69 14.43
N LEU A 128 7.78 -11.26 14.30
CA LEU A 128 8.04 -12.64 14.75
C LEU A 128 8.33 -12.62 16.26
N LEU A 129 7.57 -13.38 17.03
CA LEU A 129 7.73 -13.55 18.47
C LEU A 129 7.72 -15.03 18.81
N LYS A 130 8.83 -15.57 19.30
CA LYS A 130 8.97 -17.00 19.67
C LYS A 130 8.53 -17.97 18.58
N GLY A 131 8.82 -17.66 17.32
CA GLY A 131 8.45 -18.47 16.15
C GLY A 131 7.07 -18.19 15.55
N GLU A 132 6.24 -17.39 16.21
CA GLU A 132 4.89 -17.04 15.75
C GLU A 132 4.81 -15.61 15.23
N TRP A 133 4.05 -15.38 14.15
CA TRP A 133 3.76 -14.03 13.66
C TRP A 133 2.65 -13.40 14.50
N VAL A 134 2.93 -12.20 15.03
CA VAL A 134 1.99 -11.45 15.88
C VAL A 134 1.82 -10.01 15.38
N ILE A 135 0.66 -9.41 15.66
CA ILE A 135 0.40 -8.02 15.33
C ILE A 135 1.04 -7.11 16.39
N GLY A 136 2.04 -6.34 16.00
CA GLY A 136 2.70 -5.35 16.86
C GLY A 136 1.90 -4.05 16.98
N GLY A 137 1.14 -3.67 15.93
CA GLY A 137 0.28 -2.48 15.94
C GLY A 137 -0.40 -2.26 14.61
N MET A 138 -1.45 -1.43 14.63
CA MET A 138 -2.25 -1.07 13.45
C MET A 138 -2.76 0.37 13.59
N TYR A 139 -2.69 1.14 12.49
CA TYR A 139 -3.24 2.50 12.46
C TYR A 139 -3.78 2.87 11.07
N GLY A 140 -4.73 3.80 11.07
CA GLY A 140 -5.30 4.40 9.88
C GLY A 140 -4.55 5.63 9.39
N LYS A 141 -4.62 5.87 8.09
CA LYS A 141 -4.15 7.08 7.41
C LYS A 141 -5.25 7.60 6.50
N VAL A 142 -5.55 8.88 6.57
CA VAL A 142 -6.45 9.57 5.63
C VAL A 142 -5.67 10.69 4.96
N ALA A 143 -5.79 10.81 3.65
CA ALA A 143 -5.15 11.89 2.90
C ALA A 143 -5.84 13.24 3.20
N THR A 144 -5.08 14.32 3.14
CA THR A 144 -5.64 15.66 3.12
C THR A 144 -6.10 16.03 1.71
N GLU A 145 -6.94 17.08 1.57
CA GLU A 145 -7.41 17.55 0.27
C GLU A 145 -6.26 17.87 -0.70
N GLU A 146 -5.16 18.42 -0.19
CA GLU A 146 -3.96 18.74 -0.97
C GLU A 146 -3.29 17.51 -1.61
N THR A 147 -3.39 16.34 -0.96
CA THR A 147 -2.74 15.09 -1.41
C THR A 147 -3.67 14.18 -2.18
N THR A 148 -4.97 14.47 -2.20
CA THR A 148 -6.01 13.62 -2.81
C THR A 148 -5.80 13.38 -4.30
N SER A 149 -5.31 14.38 -5.05
CA SER A 149 -5.20 14.31 -6.51
C SER A 149 -4.30 13.17 -7.03
N SER A 150 -3.26 12.79 -6.28
CA SER A 150 -2.34 11.71 -6.67
C SER A 150 -2.81 10.32 -6.24
N GLY A 151 -3.79 10.22 -5.33
CA GLY A 151 -4.20 8.97 -4.71
C GLY A 151 -3.11 8.27 -3.89
N VAL A 152 -1.93 8.91 -3.72
CA VAL A 152 -0.80 8.35 -2.98
C VAL A 152 -0.79 8.93 -1.57
N ILE A 153 -1.13 8.08 -0.59
CA ILE A 153 -1.19 8.47 0.82
C ILE A 153 0.20 8.33 1.44
N ASN A 154 0.73 9.45 1.92
CA ASN A 154 2.04 9.45 2.57
C ASN A 154 2.02 10.33 3.82
N SER A 155 2.40 9.77 4.97
CA SER A 155 2.49 10.49 6.25
C SER A 155 3.52 11.63 6.25
N HIS A 156 4.51 11.61 5.35
CA HIS A 156 5.46 12.71 5.16
C HIS A 156 4.90 13.85 4.30
N ARG A 157 3.70 13.67 3.74
CA ARG A 157 3.02 14.63 2.86
C ARG A 157 1.66 15.05 3.42
N GLY A 158 1.52 15.12 4.74
CA GLY A 158 0.34 15.65 5.38
C GLY A 158 -0.81 14.68 5.59
N ALA A 159 -0.64 13.36 5.36
CA ALA A 159 -1.71 12.42 5.71
C ALA A 159 -1.94 12.41 7.23
N GLU A 160 -3.20 12.49 7.62
CA GLU A 160 -3.63 12.39 9.00
C GLU A 160 -3.52 10.95 9.50
N LEU A 161 -3.02 10.79 10.73
CA LEU A 161 -2.83 9.49 11.38
C LEU A 161 -3.82 9.35 12.52
N MET A 162 -4.50 8.21 12.59
CA MET A 162 -5.51 7.95 13.60
C MET A 162 -5.53 6.50 14.04
N THR A 163 -6.24 6.20 15.14
CA THR A 163 -6.48 4.82 15.55
C THR A 163 -7.29 4.10 14.48
N ILE A 164 -7.20 2.77 14.46
CA ILE A 164 -8.04 1.99 13.55
C ILE A 164 -9.52 2.14 13.91
N ASP A 165 -9.84 2.29 15.18
CA ASP A 165 -11.19 2.52 15.66
C ASP A 165 -11.77 3.82 15.11
N THR A 166 -11.06 4.94 15.26
CA THR A 166 -11.45 6.25 14.68
C THR A 166 -11.66 6.16 13.18
N LEU A 167 -10.71 5.52 12.44
CA LEU A 167 -10.85 5.38 10.99
C LEU A 167 -12.13 4.65 10.60
N LEU A 168 -12.42 3.51 11.24
CA LEU A 168 -13.53 2.66 10.84
C LEU A 168 -14.88 3.17 11.36
N SER A 169 -14.92 3.74 12.56
CA SER A 169 -16.17 4.26 13.15
C SER A 169 -16.53 5.65 12.65
N GLU A 170 -15.59 6.61 12.71
CA GLU A 170 -15.91 8.03 12.42
C GLU A 170 -15.78 8.36 10.93
N HIS A 171 -14.74 7.82 10.23
CA HIS A 171 -14.51 8.13 8.82
C HIS A 171 -15.25 7.18 7.87
N LEU A 172 -15.52 5.93 8.27
CA LEU A 172 -16.25 4.97 7.43
C LEU A 172 -17.65 4.62 7.93
N GLY A 173 -18.05 5.09 9.12
CA GLY A 173 -19.39 4.88 9.68
C GLY A 173 -19.72 3.41 9.95
N MET A 174 -18.71 2.58 10.26
CA MET A 174 -18.92 1.15 10.50
C MET A 174 -19.49 0.91 11.91
N ASP A 175 -20.47 0.00 12.00
CA ASP A 175 -20.91 -0.56 13.27
C ASP A 175 -19.82 -1.49 13.87
N ASP A 176 -19.95 -1.77 15.18
CA ASP A 176 -18.94 -2.56 15.91
C ASP A 176 -18.73 -3.96 15.34
N LYS A 177 -19.79 -4.60 14.82
CA LYS A 177 -19.68 -5.94 14.23
C LYS A 177 -18.84 -5.91 12.97
N LYS A 178 -19.19 -5.06 12.00
CA LYS A 178 -18.45 -4.91 10.73
C LYS A 178 -17.01 -4.48 10.97
N LYS A 179 -16.80 -3.55 11.92
CA LYS A 179 -15.48 -3.11 12.33
C LYS A 179 -14.62 -4.27 12.84
N ASN A 180 -15.15 -5.07 13.76
CA ASN A 180 -14.43 -6.20 14.34
C ASN A 180 -14.15 -7.28 13.30
N ASP A 181 -15.11 -7.59 12.43
CA ASP A 181 -14.93 -8.57 11.33
C ASP A 181 -13.80 -8.12 10.38
N LEU A 182 -13.79 -6.85 9.98
CA LEU A 182 -12.75 -6.29 9.12
C LEU A 182 -11.37 -6.30 9.80
N ILE A 183 -11.27 -5.88 11.06
CA ILE A 183 -10.02 -5.88 11.84
C ILE A 183 -9.47 -7.30 11.96
N ASN A 184 -10.30 -8.28 12.24
CA ASN A 184 -9.89 -9.67 12.36
C ASN A 184 -9.41 -10.21 11.01
N CYS A 185 -10.13 -9.95 9.93
CA CYS A 185 -9.71 -10.29 8.57
C CYS A 185 -8.34 -9.69 8.22
N ILE A 186 -8.13 -8.39 8.49
CA ILE A 186 -6.83 -7.72 8.24
C ILE A 186 -5.72 -8.37 9.06
N LYS A 187 -5.94 -8.72 10.32
CA LYS A 187 -4.95 -9.39 11.18
C LYS A 187 -4.56 -10.76 10.61
N GLU A 188 -5.53 -11.59 10.25
CA GLU A 188 -5.31 -12.92 9.68
C GLU A 188 -4.53 -12.83 8.36
N VAL A 189 -4.99 -11.98 7.43
CA VAL A 189 -4.30 -11.74 6.16
C VAL A 189 -2.87 -11.26 6.38
N SER A 190 -2.65 -10.38 7.36
CA SER A 190 -1.32 -9.84 7.68
C SER A 190 -0.36 -10.93 8.19
N ILE A 191 -0.83 -11.82 9.05
CA ILE A 191 -0.03 -12.93 9.61
C ILE A 191 0.37 -13.89 8.48
N ILE A 192 -0.59 -14.30 7.64
CA ILE A 192 -0.32 -15.20 6.51
C ILE A 192 0.64 -14.52 5.52
N ALA A 193 0.41 -13.24 5.18
CA ALA A 193 1.23 -12.51 4.24
C ALA A 193 2.67 -12.32 4.74
N ALA A 194 2.88 -12.11 6.05
CA ALA A 194 4.21 -12.05 6.65
C ALA A 194 4.93 -13.41 6.53
N GLY A 195 4.25 -14.52 6.78
CA GLY A 195 4.78 -15.87 6.59
C GLY A 195 5.22 -16.11 5.14
N VAL A 196 4.37 -15.77 4.18
CA VAL A 196 4.69 -15.89 2.74
C VAL A 196 5.86 -15.00 2.35
N ALA A 197 5.91 -13.75 2.81
CA ALA A 197 7.01 -12.84 2.52
C ALA A 197 8.34 -13.34 3.10
N ALA A 198 8.31 -13.98 4.27
CA ALA A 198 9.49 -14.52 4.95
C ALA A 198 10.15 -15.67 4.17
N THR A 199 9.42 -16.41 3.35
CA THR A 199 10.01 -17.47 2.50
C THR A 199 10.95 -16.90 1.45
N ALA A 200 10.72 -15.68 0.97
CA ALA A 200 11.55 -15.06 -0.06
C ALA A 200 12.59 -14.08 0.52
N VAL A 201 12.22 -13.30 1.51
CA VAL A 201 13.09 -12.30 2.15
C VAL A 201 12.88 -12.37 3.66
N PRO A 202 13.57 -13.30 4.38
CA PRO A 202 13.42 -13.45 5.82
C PRO A 202 13.71 -12.16 6.58
N GLN A 203 12.76 -11.70 7.36
CA GLN A 203 12.86 -10.60 8.32
C GLN A 203 12.16 -11.01 9.62
N ILE A 204 12.44 -10.29 10.69
CA ILE A 204 11.74 -10.46 11.98
C ILE A 204 10.49 -9.59 12.09
N GLU A 205 10.26 -8.72 11.12
CA GLU A 205 9.11 -7.81 11.09
C GLU A 205 8.81 -7.31 9.67
N TYR A 206 7.54 -7.05 9.43
CA TYR A 206 7.03 -6.47 8.19
C TYR A 206 6.03 -5.36 8.49
N GLY A 207 5.99 -4.37 7.61
CA GLY A 207 4.90 -3.38 7.57
C GLY A 207 4.02 -3.67 6.37
N ILE A 208 2.73 -3.86 6.57
CA ILE A 208 1.78 -4.18 5.51
C ILE A 208 0.81 -3.02 5.35
N ASP A 209 0.63 -2.57 4.12
CA ASP A 209 -0.31 -1.50 3.78
C ASP A 209 -1.55 -2.09 3.12
N PHE A 210 -2.72 -1.76 3.67
CA PHE A 210 -4.03 -2.12 3.13
C PHE A 210 -4.81 -0.90 2.67
N GLY A 211 -5.63 -1.09 1.65
CA GLY A 211 -6.79 -0.26 1.36
C GLY A 211 -8.08 -0.95 1.78
N ILE A 212 -9.19 -0.24 1.65
CA ILE A 212 -10.55 -0.77 1.81
C ILE A 212 -11.28 -0.57 0.50
N SER A 213 -11.84 -1.64 -0.05
CA SER A 213 -12.63 -1.59 -1.28
C SER A 213 -14.00 -0.91 -1.08
N LYS A 214 -14.72 -0.65 -2.16
CA LYS A 214 -16.12 -0.17 -2.10
C LYS A 214 -17.06 -1.16 -1.38
N CYS A 215 -16.73 -2.45 -1.40
CA CYS A 215 -17.48 -3.50 -0.68
C CYS A 215 -17.05 -3.66 0.77
N MET A 216 -16.19 -2.77 1.28
CA MET A 216 -15.62 -2.82 2.63
C MET A 216 -14.70 -4.02 2.88
N ASP A 217 -14.17 -4.64 1.83
CA ASP A 217 -13.17 -5.69 1.93
C ASP A 217 -11.76 -5.11 2.00
N PRO A 218 -10.84 -5.71 2.77
CA PRO A 218 -9.46 -5.29 2.80
C PRO A 218 -8.75 -5.69 1.51
N VAL A 219 -7.89 -4.79 1.00
CA VAL A 219 -7.03 -5.04 -0.17
C VAL A 219 -5.58 -4.78 0.21
N LEU A 220 -4.71 -5.77 0.06
CA LEU A 220 -3.31 -5.68 0.41
C LEU A 220 -2.53 -4.97 -0.71
N PHE A 221 -2.01 -3.79 -0.43
CA PHE A 221 -1.29 -2.95 -1.40
C PHE A 221 0.19 -3.23 -1.50
N GLU A 222 0.87 -3.45 -0.35
CA GLU A 222 2.33 -3.61 -0.29
C GLU A 222 2.79 -4.21 1.04
N ILE A 223 3.88 -4.99 0.98
CA ILE A 223 4.64 -5.46 2.14
C ILE A 223 6.01 -4.76 2.18
N ASN A 224 6.30 -4.09 3.28
CA ASN A 224 7.57 -3.41 3.53
C ASN A 224 8.49 -4.26 4.41
N THR A 225 9.67 -4.60 3.90
CA THR A 225 10.69 -5.44 4.59
C THR A 225 11.58 -4.66 5.56
N SER A 226 11.41 -3.35 5.66
CA SER A 226 12.11 -2.48 6.61
C SER A 226 11.16 -1.39 7.09
N PRO A 227 10.12 -1.77 7.87
CA PRO A 227 9.06 -0.85 8.24
C PRO A 227 9.52 0.18 9.26
N GLY A 228 9.21 1.46 8.98
CA GLY A 228 9.34 2.53 9.97
C GLY A 228 8.28 2.42 11.07
N VAL A 229 8.68 2.66 12.31
CA VAL A 229 7.78 2.61 13.48
C VAL A 229 7.53 3.98 14.12
N GLY A 230 8.05 5.05 13.52
CA GLY A 230 7.90 6.41 14.04
C GLY A 230 6.45 6.84 14.20
N ASN A 231 5.60 6.54 13.23
CA ASN A 231 4.20 6.95 13.24
C ASN A 231 3.36 6.30 14.35
N PHE A 232 3.74 5.11 14.81
CA PHE A 232 3.07 4.45 15.94
C PHE A 232 3.19 5.23 17.28
N SER A 233 4.13 6.18 17.38
CA SER A 233 4.18 7.07 18.55
C SER A 233 3.19 8.23 18.49
N LYS A 234 2.64 8.51 17.33
CA LYS A 234 1.72 9.63 17.09
C LYS A 234 0.25 9.21 17.21
N VAL A 235 -0.01 7.92 17.39
CA VAL A 235 -1.35 7.34 17.45
C VAL A 235 -1.52 6.61 18.77
N GLY A 236 -2.68 6.79 19.42
CA GLY A 236 -3.09 6.05 20.63
C GLY A 236 -2.06 6.18 21.78
N ASN A 237 -1.64 7.41 22.09
CA ASN A 237 -0.69 7.70 23.20
C ASN A 237 0.65 6.95 23.11
N GLY A 238 1.00 6.40 21.92
CA GLY A 238 2.25 5.72 21.67
C GLY A 238 2.38 4.30 22.23
N GLU A 239 1.30 3.72 22.77
CA GLU A 239 1.31 2.36 23.34
C GLU A 239 1.73 1.30 22.29
N MET A 240 1.22 1.40 21.06
CA MET A 240 1.63 0.49 19.99
C MET A 240 3.14 0.54 19.72
N ARG A 241 3.76 1.72 19.79
CA ARG A 241 5.23 1.84 19.64
C ARG A 241 5.97 1.16 20.78
N LYS A 242 5.46 1.27 22.01
CA LYS A 242 6.05 0.57 23.19
C LYS A 242 5.97 -0.94 23.01
N GLN A 243 4.78 -1.45 22.58
CA GLN A 243 4.59 -2.87 22.29
C GLN A 243 5.56 -3.37 21.20
N ILE A 244 5.66 -2.67 20.05
CA ILE A 244 6.59 -3.03 18.98
C ILE A 244 8.03 -3.10 19.49
N LYS A 245 8.45 -2.13 20.29
CA LYS A 245 9.80 -2.13 20.87
C LYS A 245 10.02 -3.27 21.87
N ALA A 246 9.03 -3.59 22.69
CA ALA A 246 9.10 -4.71 23.63
C ALA A 246 9.30 -6.05 22.90
N ILE A 247 8.54 -6.31 21.83
CA ILE A 247 8.69 -7.51 20.99
C ILE A 247 10.08 -7.57 20.37
N ARG A 248 10.60 -6.47 19.81
CA ARG A 248 11.98 -6.40 19.28
C ARG A 248 13.01 -6.76 20.33
N SER A 249 12.83 -6.24 21.57
CA SER A 249 13.78 -6.51 22.67
C SER A 249 13.77 -7.98 23.10
N MET A 250 12.63 -8.67 23.03
CA MET A 250 12.53 -10.10 23.32
C MET A 250 13.25 -10.94 22.25
N HIS A 251 13.17 -10.52 20.99
CA HIS A 251 13.86 -11.21 19.90
C HIS A 251 15.40 -11.08 19.95
N LEU A 252 15.91 -9.99 20.51
CA LEU A 252 17.36 -9.75 20.63
C LEU A 252 18.00 -10.49 21.83
N LYS A 253 17.19 -11.02 22.76
CA LYS A 253 17.65 -11.68 23.97
C LYS A 253 17.58 -13.24 23.90
N GLY A 254 17.01 -13.76 22.85
CA GLY A 254 16.95 -15.20 22.55
C GLY A 254 17.82 -15.55 21.36
#